data_35143bc521e692446ae9acf1a6e6a570
#
_entry.id   35143bc521e692446ae9acf1a6e6a570
#
_cell.length_a   1.000
_cell.length_b   1.000
_cell.length_c   1.000
_cell.angle_alpha   90.00
_cell.angle_beta   90.00
_cell.angle_gamma   90.00
#
_symmetry.space_group_name_H-M   'P 1'
#
loop_
_entity.id
_entity.type
_entity.pdbx_description
1 polymer ?
#
loop_
_entity_poly.entity_id
_entity_poly.type
_entity_poly.pdbx_seq_one_letter_code
_entity_poly.pdbx_strand_id
1 'polypeptide(L)'
;MEEIYEKIMREGYGLQLRHGTRTRTGLVCRTDRGLCELKKPRGSTDSLRLAFDVKKRLRENGFANISRCYPTLEGEPFYRQDGTLYILEDVLPQGTLAEDSAEAFLQGAETLGEMHAAAKGLASEAAHWEKNRLPQLYAKRRSELAKVRRRNDKRGSYDAIDLLLLQYYEPYMERAAEAEELLCRGGYTEAIARTAQEGGFCHNAYKGEALRQETDGRIFVGNFDKCSAELPLADLAAYIRRYFKKTEGTAAGISAMLERYGRHCPLSERDMILLQGMLLYPEKFLRLVNEYYNRRRTCVSPAMRERLAAAAKEELNGTRLKSIIAGGC
;
A
#
# COMPACT_ATOMS: atom_id res chain seq x y z
N MET A 1 3.83 -4.57 -33.66
CA MET A 1 3.74 -4.62 -32.17
C MET A 1 4.72 -5.62 -31.55
N GLU A 2 4.93 -6.78 -32.15
CA GLU A 2 5.99 -7.72 -31.73
C GLU A 2 7.38 -7.10 -31.88
N GLU A 3 7.67 -6.43 -32.98
CA GLU A 3 8.93 -5.73 -33.25
C GLU A 3 9.34 -4.74 -32.15
N ILE A 4 8.38 -4.07 -31.50
CA ILE A 4 8.68 -3.13 -30.41
C ILE A 4 9.18 -3.85 -29.17
N TYR A 5 8.58 -5.01 -28.84
CA TYR A 5 9.02 -5.79 -27.69
C TYR A 5 10.35 -6.49 -27.94
N GLU A 6 10.58 -6.98 -29.16
CA GLU A 6 11.88 -7.52 -29.58
C GLU A 6 12.98 -6.46 -29.49
N LYS A 7 12.69 -5.23 -29.94
CA LYS A 7 13.60 -4.09 -29.81
C LYS A 7 13.92 -3.79 -28.35
N ILE A 8 12.90 -3.68 -27.48
CA ILE A 8 13.08 -3.42 -26.02
C ILE A 8 13.93 -4.51 -25.38
N MET A 9 13.64 -5.79 -25.67
CA MET A 9 14.38 -6.89 -25.09
C MET A 9 15.83 -6.91 -25.53
N ARG A 10 16.11 -6.65 -26.82
CA ARG A 10 17.46 -6.63 -27.35
C ARG A 10 18.24 -5.39 -26.90
N GLU A 11 17.70 -4.19 -27.09
CA GLU A 11 18.42 -2.93 -26.84
C GLU A 11 18.44 -2.57 -25.35
N GLY A 12 17.35 -2.86 -24.63
CA GLY A 12 17.23 -2.54 -23.22
C GLY A 12 17.90 -3.57 -22.33
N TYR A 13 17.78 -4.86 -22.64
CA TYR A 13 18.15 -5.94 -21.72
C TYR A 13 19.16 -6.95 -22.31
N GLY A 14 19.53 -6.81 -23.58
CA GLY A 14 20.46 -7.73 -24.24
C GLY A 14 19.93 -9.16 -24.36
N LEU A 15 18.59 -9.32 -24.44
CA LEU A 15 17.91 -10.61 -24.50
C LEU A 15 17.25 -10.83 -25.86
N GLN A 16 17.25 -12.07 -26.31
CA GLN A 16 16.55 -12.48 -27.50
C GLN A 16 15.14 -12.98 -27.13
N LEU A 17 14.10 -12.26 -27.62
CA LEU A 17 12.70 -12.70 -27.48
C LEU A 17 12.43 -13.85 -28.46
N ARG A 18 12.04 -15.02 -27.94
CA ARG A 18 11.65 -16.18 -28.75
C ARG A 18 10.14 -16.30 -28.91
N HIS A 19 9.40 -15.96 -27.86
CA HIS A 19 7.94 -15.99 -27.84
C HIS A 19 7.42 -15.04 -26.77
N GLY A 20 6.28 -14.40 -27.02
CA GLY A 20 5.63 -13.49 -26.09
C GLY A 20 4.14 -13.76 -25.96
N THR A 21 3.64 -13.89 -24.73
CA THR A 21 2.22 -14.02 -24.41
C THR A 21 1.76 -12.79 -23.64
N ARG A 22 0.75 -12.09 -24.15
CA ARG A 22 0.19 -10.90 -23.49
C ARG A 22 -0.53 -11.25 -22.21
N THR A 23 -0.30 -10.46 -21.18
CA THR A 23 -1.03 -10.48 -19.92
C THR A 23 -1.75 -9.16 -19.72
N ARG A 24 -2.53 -9.06 -18.65
CA ARG A 24 -3.18 -7.79 -18.27
C ARG A 24 -2.18 -6.68 -17.96
N THR A 25 -0.99 -7.03 -17.47
CA THR A 25 0.02 -6.10 -16.96
C THR A 25 1.21 -5.90 -17.90
N GLY A 26 1.39 -6.79 -18.88
CA GLY A 26 2.55 -6.73 -19.77
C GLY A 26 2.62 -7.88 -20.75
N LEU A 27 3.80 -8.43 -20.90
CA LEU A 27 4.13 -9.53 -21.79
C LEU A 27 4.98 -10.56 -21.05
N VAL A 28 4.50 -11.80 -20.91
CA VAL A 28 5.35 -12.91 -20.48
C VAL A 28 6.19 -13.35 -21.68
N CYS A 29 7.51 -13.26 -21.53
CA CYS A 29 8.50 -13.48 -22.55
C CYS A 29 9.25 -14.78 -22.31
N ARG A 30 9.35 -15.63 -23.31
CA ARG A 30 10.35 -16.69 -23.35
C ARG A 30 11.58 -16.15 -24.08
N THR A 31 12.71 -16.12 -23.37
CA THR A 31 13.97 -15.60 -23.88
C THR A 31 15.03 -16.70 -23.96
N ASP A 32 16.20 -16.36 -24.46
CA ASP A 32 17.40 -17.22 -24.44
C ASP A 32 17.88 -17.53 -23.01
N ARG A 33 17.47 -16.73 -22.00
CA ARG A 33 17.83 -16.91 -20.58
C ARG A 33 16.67 -17.41 -19.70
N GLY A 34 15.53 -17.78 -20.29
CA GLY A 34 14.37 -18.30 -19.57
C GLY A 34 13.12 -17.44 -19.67
N LEU A 35 12.19 -17.63 -18.73
CA LEU A 35 10.92 -16.89 -18.66
C LEU A 35 11.09 -15.61 -17.83
N CYS A 36 10.59 -14.51 -18.37
CA CYS A 36 10.51 -13.23 -17.68
C CYS A 36 9.22 -12.48 -18.07
N GLU A 37 8.86 -11.47 -17.34
CA GLU A 37 7.69 -10.62 -17.61
C GLU A 37 8.15 -9.17 -17.88
N LEU A 38 7.88 -8.68 -19.08
CA LEU A 38 8.06 -7.28 -19.45
C LEU A 38 6.79 -6.51 -19.14
N LYS A 39 6.86 -5.59 -18.16
CA LYS A 39 5.71 -4.82 -17.64
C LYS A 39 5.78 -3.36 -18.04
N LYS A 40 4.59 -2.74 -18.15
CA LYS A 40 4.44 -1.28 -18.18
C LYS A 40 4.05 -0.81 -16.79
N PRO A 41 5.02 -0.35 -15.97
CA PRO A 41 4.75 0.08 -14.61
C PRO A 41 3.91 1.36 -14.58
N ARG A 42 3.19 1.58 -13.47
CA ARG A 42 2.36 2.78 -13.26
C ARG A 42 3.00 3.81 -12.34
N GLY A 43 4.19 3.53 -11.82
CA GLY A 43 4.93 4.40 -10.91
C GLY A 43 5.67 5.52 -11.64
N SER A 44 6.10 6.53 -10.87
CA SER A 44 7.08 7.52 -11.33
C SER A 44 8.48 6.88 -11.46
N THR A 45 9.40 7.56 -12.13
CA THR A 45 10.80 7.10 -12.21
C THR A 45 11.40 6.88 -10.84
N ASP A 46 11.15 7.76 -9.87
CA ASP A 46 11.67 7.65 -8.51
C ASP A 46 11.05 6.45 -7.77
N SER A 47 9.73 6.23 -7.90
CA SER A 47 9.12 5.04 -7.29
C SER A 47 9.62 3.73 -7.89
N LEU A 48 9.98 3.70 -9.18
CA LEU A 48 10.57 2.53 -9.82
C LEU A 48 12.03 2.31 -9.39
N ARG A 49 12.82 3.38 -9.22
CA ARG A 49 14.17 3.30 -8.65
C ARG A 49 14.11 2.77 -7.21
N LEU A 50 13.25 3.34 -6.39
CA LEU A 50 13.05 2.86 -5.02
C LEU A 50 12.63 1.38 -5.00
N ALA A 51 11.65 0.98 -5.83
CA ALA A 51 11.21 -0.42 -5.91
C ALA A 51 12.35 -1.38 -6.32
N PHE A 52 13.22 -0.94 -7.21
CA PHE A 52 14.41 -1.71 -7.61
C PHE A 52 15.38 -1.88 -6.44
N ASP A 53 15.72 -0.79 -5.74
CA ASP A 53 16.62 -0.81 -4.58
C ASP A 53 16.05 -1.65 -3.44
N VAL A 54 14.73 -1.51 -3.16
CA VAL A 54 14.01 -2.34 -2.19
C VAL A 54 14.17 -3.81 -2.54
N LYS A 55 13.81 -4.24 -3.75
CA LYS A 55 13.90 -5.63 -4.17
C LYS A 55 15.33 -6.18 -4.11
N LYS A 56 16.32 -5.37 -4.49
CA LYS A 56 17.72 -5.71 -4.38
C LYS A 56 18.09 -5.97 -2.92
N ARG A 57 17.78 -5.04 -2.01
CA ARG A 57 18.07 -5.16 -0.57
C ARG A 57 17.37 -6.36 0.06
N LEU A 58 16.09 -6.57 -0.22
CA LEU A 58 15.33 -7.71 0.30
C LEU A 58 16.01 -9.05 -0.05
N ARG A 59 16.45 -9.19 -1.29
CA ARG A 59 17.15 -10.41 -1.74
C ARG A 59 18.55 -10.57 -1.10
N GLU A 60 19.30 -9.49 -0.97
CA GLU A 60 20.60 -9.49 -0.28
C GLU A 60 20.46 -9.94 1.18
N ASN A 61 19.35 -9.58 1.84
CA ASN A 61 19.05 -9.98 3.22
C ASN A 61 18.24 -11.30 3.31
N GLY A 62 18.18 -12.10 2.24
CA GLY A 62 17.63 -13.45 2.23
C GLY A 62 16.14 -13.57 1.94
N PHE A 63 15.39 -12.47 1.78
CA PHE A 63 13.98 -12.52 1.37
C PHE A 63 13.89 -12.69 -0.15
N ALA A 64 13.90 -13.95 -0.60
CA ALA A 64 13.93 -14.29 -2.02
C ALA A 64 12.54 -14.42 -2.66
N ASN A 65 11.46 -14.43 -1.88
CA ASN A 65 10.08 -14.66 -2.35
C ASN A 65 9.47 -13.41 -2.99
N ILE A 66 10.19 -12.83 -3.96
CA ILE A 66 9.77 -11.68 -4.76
C ILE A 66 10.23 -11.87 -6.21
N SER A 67 9.59 -11.16 -7.16
CA SER A 67 10.12 -11.08 -8.51
C SER A 67 11.45 -10.31 -8.51
N ARG A 68 12.53 -10.91 -9.04
CA ARG A 68 13.75 -10.15 -9.29
C ARG A 68 13.49 -9.16 -10.43
N CYS A 69 13.96 -7.92 -10.27
CA CYS A 69 13.97 -6.94 -11.33
C CYS A 69 15.33 -6.98 -12.05
N TYR A 70 15.31 -7.01 -13.36
CA TYR A 70 16.52 -7.01 -14.18
C TYR A 70 16.89 -5.58 -14.56
N PRO A 71 18.13 -5.14 -14.31
CA PRO A 71 18.58 -3.85 -14.80
C PRO A 71 18.72 -3.90 -16.32
N THR A 72 18.63 -2.75 -16.96
CA THR A 72 18.97 -2.58 -18.38
C THR A 72 20.47 -2.75 -18.61
N LEU A 73 20.91 -2.80 -19.85
CA LEU A 73 22.34 -2.82 -20.21
C LEU A 73 23.12 -1.63 -19.67
N GLU A 74 22.42 -0.49 -19.42
CA GLU A 74 22.98 0.73 -18.83
C GLU A 74 22.93 0.73 -17.28
N GLY A 75 22.41 -0.35 -16.67
CA GLY A 75 22.27 -0.47 -15.21
C GLY A 75 21.00 0.18 -14.63
N GLU A 76 20.12 0.76 -15.47
CA GLU A 76 18.90 1.41 -15.03
C GLU A 76 17.80 0.39 -14.69
N PRO A 77 16.89 0.69 -13.73
CA PRO A 77 15.81 -0.21 -13.34
C PRO A 77 14.68 -0.33 -14.37
N PHE A 78 14.66 0.52 -15.38
CA PHE A 78 13.64 0.53 -16.44
C PHE A 78 14.24 0.96 -17.76
N TYR A 79 13.65 0.47 -18.85
CA TYR A 79 13.94 0.93 -20.21
C TYR A 79 12.86 1.90 -20.67
N ARG A 80 13.26 2.94 -21.41
CA ARG A 80 12.33 3.94 -21.96
C ARG A 80 12.24 3.78 -23.47
N GLN A 81 11.03 3.47 -23.98
CA GLN A 81 10.75 3.43 -25.42
C GLN A 81 9.55 4.34 -25.72
N ASP A 82 9.73 5.32 -26.60
CA ASP A 82 8.69 6.25 -27.06
C ASP A 82 7.89 6.88 -25.89
N GLY A 83 8.59 7.34 -24.87
CA GLY A 83 8.01 7.93 -23.65
C GLY A 83 7.38 6.92 -22.67
N THR A 84 7.27 5.65 -23.03
CA THR A 84 6.75 4.59 -22.17
C THR A 84 7.88 3.91 -21.41
N LEU A 85 7.67 3.68 -20.11
CA LEU A 85 8.61 2.94 -19.28
C LEU A 85 8.29 1.44 -19.30
N TYR A 86 9.33 0.63 -19.29
CA TYR A 86 9.26 -0.82 -19.24
C TYR A 86 10.21 -1.36 -18.18
N ILE A 87 9.74 -2.30 -17.37
CA ILE A 87 10.55 -3.06 -16.41
C ILE A 87 10.53 -4.53 -16.78
N LEU A 88 11.62 -5.22 -16.56
CA LEU A 88 11.75 -6.65 -16.77
C LEU A 88 11.91 -7.35 -15.42
N GLU A 89 11.07 -8.36 -15.16
CA GLU A 89 11.04 -9.08 -13.89
C GLU A 89 10.89 -10.58 -14.10
N ASP A 90 11.22 -11.37 -13.06
CA ASP A 90 10.85 -12.78 -13.01
C ASP A 90 9.32 -12.92 -13.05
N VAL A 91 8.86 -14.02 -13.67
CA VAL A 91 7.44 -14.40 -13.62
C VAL A 91 7.13 -14.96 -12.23
N LEU A 92 6.16 -14.38 -11.54
CA LEU A 92 5.68 -14.90 -10.26
C LEU A 92 4.72 -16.09 -10.43
N PRO A 93 4.55 -16.94 -9.40
CA PRO A 93 3.54 -18.00 -9.40
C PRO A 93 2.14 -17.48 -9.75
N GLN A 94 1.33 -18.30 -10.40
CA GLN A 94 -0.03 -17.91 -10.84
C GLN A 94 -1.05 -17.97 -9.71
N GLY A 95 -0.85 -18.83 -8.69
CA GLY A 95 -1.69 -18.92 -7.51
C GLY A 95 -1.75 -17.58 -6.77
N THR A 96 -2.91 -17.26 -6.19
CA THR A 96 -3.08 -16.10 -5.31
C THR A 96 -3.37 -16.60 -3.90
N LEU A 97 -2.83 -15.93 -2.88
CA LEU A 97 -3.21 -16.21 -1.51
C LEU A 97 -4.72 -15.99 -1.35
N ALA A 98 -5.44 -17.03 -0.97
CA ALA A 98 -6.87 -16.96 -0.74
C ALA A 98 -7.14 -16.24 0.60
N GLU A 99 -7.43 -14.94 0.54
CA GLU A 99 -7.75 -14.12 1.72
C GLU A 99 -9.22 -14.35 2.18
N ASP A 100 -9.58 -15.61 2.44
CA ASP A 100 -10.91 -16.08 2.85
C ASP A 100 -10.91 -16.74 4.23
N SER A 101 -9.73 -16.95 4.83
CA SER A 101 -9.55 -17.58 6.12
C SER A 101 -8.62 -16.77 7.03
N ALA A 102 -8.78 -16.93 8.34
CA ALA A 102 -7.88 -16.32 9.32
C ALA A 102 -6.43 -16.78 9.12
N GLU A 103 -6.22 -18.08 8.84
CA GLU A 103 -4.87 -18.64 8.65
C GLU A 103 -4.14 -18.01 7.45
N ALA A 104 -4.83 -17.79 6.33
CA ALA A 104 -4.25 -17.10 5.18
C ALA A 104 -3.77 -15.68 5.53
N PHE A 105 -4.55 -14.96 6.36
CA PHE A 105 -4.14 -13.65 6.85
C PHE A 105 -2.98 -13.72 7.85
N LEU A 106 -2.90 -14.75 8.68
CA LEU A 106 -1.76 -14.95 9.57
C LEU A 106 -0.47 -15.22 8.80
N GLN A 107 -0.51 -16.08 7.79
CA GLN A 107 0.62 -16.33 6.89
C GLN A 107 1.06 -15.05 6.16
N GLY A 108 0.10 -14.28 5.66
CA GLY A 108 0.38 -12.98 5.04
C GLY A 108 0.98 -11.97 6.02
N ALA A 109 0.56 -11.93 7.28
CA ALA A 109 1.13 -11.06 8.30
C ALA A 109 2.59 -11.45 8.63
N GLU A 110 2.89 -12.75 8.72
CA GLU A 110 4.24 -13.27 8.92
C GLU A 110 5.15 -12.89 7.73
N THR A 111 4.71 -13.16 6.50
CA THR A 111 5.43 -12.75 5.28
C THR A 111 5.67 -11.23 5.20
N LEU A 112 4.71 -10.42 5.67
CA LEU A 112 4.88 -8.96 5.75
C LEU A 112 5.99 -8.58 6.73
N GLY A 113 6.02 -9.23 7.90
CA GLY A 113 7.07 -9.03 8.89
C GLY A 113 8.45 -9.43 8.36
N GLU A 114 8.57 -10.60 7.73
CA GLU A 114 9.80 -11.06 7.09
C GLU A 114 10.30 -10.07 6.04
N MET A 115 9.39 -9.60 5.17
CA MET A 115 9.72 -8.62 4.13
C MET A 115 10.22 -7.30 4.72
N HIS A 116 9.54 -6.77 5.74
CA HIS A 116 9.96 -5.52 6.38
C HIS A 116 11.30 -5.67 7.14
N ALA A 117 11.51 -6.79 7.83
CA ALA A 117 12.78 -7.09 8.49
C ALA A 117 13.94 -7.17 7.50
N ALA A 118 13.71 -7.78 6.34
CA ALA A 118 14.70 -7.89 5.28
C ALA A 118 15.05 -6.55 4.60
N ALA A 119 14.27 -5.48 4.83
CA ALA A 119 14.58 -4.15 4.31
C ALA A 119 15.70 -3.44 5.10
N LYS A 120 16.12 -3.97 6.23
CA LYS A 120 17.16 -3.35 7.08
C LYS A 120 18.41 -3.02 6.28
N GLY A 121 18.91 -1.79 6.44
CA GLY A 121 20.05 -1.26 5.71
C GLY A 121 19.71 -0.83 4.27
N LEU A 122 18.42 -0.70 3.92
CA LEU A 122 18.02 -0.11 2.65
C LEU A 122 18.53 1.33 2.57
N ALA A 123 19.34 1.58 1.54
CA ALA A 123 19.75 2.92 1.15
C ALA A 123 19.33 3.15 -0.30
N SER A 124 18.59 4.21 -0.56
CA SER A 124 18.15 4.60 -1.90
C SER A 124 18.07 6.11 -2.01
N GLU A 125 18.70 6.68 -3.02
CA GLU A 125 18.59 8.11 -3.31
C GLU A 125 17.18 8.52 -3.75
N ALA A 126 16.39 7.54 -4.22
CA ALA A 126 14.98 7.73 -4.57
C ALA A 126 14.03 7.67 -3.36
N ALA A 127 14.55 7.39 -2.15
CA ALA A 127 13.75 7.37 -0.93
C ALA A 127 13.56 8.78 -0.37
N HIS A 128 12.46 9.42 -0.74
CA HIS A 128 12.12 10.76 -0.24
C HIS A 128 11.35 10.68 1.07
N TRP A 129 12.05 10.85 2.19
CA TRP A 129 11.49 10.80 3.54
C TRP A 129 10.87 12.13 3.95
N GLU A 130 9.56 12.15 4.18
CA GLU A 130 8.83 13.32 4.68
C GLU A 130 8.49 13.14 6.16
N LYS A 131 9.19 13.88 7.04
CA LYS A 131 9.10 13.74 8.51
C LYS A 131 7.68 13.81 9.10
N ASN A 132 6.78 14.55 8.49
CA ASN A 132 5.42 14.78 9.00
C ASN A 132 4.33 14.44 7.98
N ARG A 133 4.58 13.52 7.07
CA ARG A 133 3.67 13.23 5.95
C ARG A 133 2.26 12.85 6.39
N LEU A 134 2.11 11.81 7.23
CA LEU A 134 0.78 11.37 7.66
C LEU A 134 0.08 12.39 8.55
N PRO A 135 0.71 12.96 9.61
CA PRO A 135 0.06 14.00 10.41
C PRO A 135 -0.42 15.20 9.58
N GLN A 136 0.42 15.69 8.65
CA GLN A 136 0.02 16.79 7.76
C GLN A 136 -1.11 16.40 6.82
N LEU A 137 -1.10 15.19 6.28
CA LEU A 137 -2.17 14.67 5.43
C LEU A 137 -3.49 14.59 6.19
N TYR A 138 -3.47 14.10 7.44
CA TYR A 138 -4.63 13.97 8.29
C TYR A 138 -5.22 15.35 8.63
N ALA A 139 -4.40 16.28 9.11
CA ALA A 139 -4.79 17.65 9.41
C ALA A 139 -5.35 18.38 8.18
N LYS A 140 -4.70 18.22 7.02
CA LYS A 140 -5.15 18.80 5.75
C LYS A 140 -6.55 18.29 5.38
N ARG A 141 -6.76 16.97 5.37
CA ARG A 141 -8.06 16.37 5.00
C ARG A 141 -9.16 16.75 5.98
N ARG A 142 -8.87 16.80 7.28
CA ARG A 142 -9.79 17.30 8.30
C ARG A 142 -10.18 18.75 8.07
N SER A 143 -9.21 19.62 7.77
CA SER A 143 -9.47 21.02 7.41
C SER A 143 -10.31 21.16 6.13
N GLU A 144 -10.06 20.34 5.12
CA GLU A 144 -10.83 20.29 3.88
C GLU A 144 -12.28 19.87 4.14
N LEU A 145 -12.50 18.86 4.99
CA LEU A 145 -13.85 18.45 5.39
C LEU A 145 -14.61 19.57 6.11
N ALA A 146 -13.95 20.30 7.02
CA ALA A 146 -14.54 21.46 7.69
C ALA A 146 -14.90 22.60 6.71
N LYS A 147 -14.09 22.82 5.67
CA LYS A 147 -14.40 23.79 4.60
C LYS A 147 -15.60 23.34 3.78
N VAL A 148 -15.71 22.05 3.46
CA VAL A 148 -16.87 21.49 2.76
C VAL A 148 -18.13 21.69 3.57
N ARG A 149 -18.13 21.40 4.86
CA ARG A 149 -19.25 21.59 5.77
C ARG A 149 -19.73 23.04 5.75
N ARG A 150 -18.85 24.00 6.01
CA ARG A 150 -19.18 25.44 6.01
C ARG A 150 -19.75 25.94 4.67
N ARG A 151 -19.27 25.40 3.55
CA ARG A 151 -19.77 25.74 2.22
C ARG A 151 -21.19 25.19 2.00
N ASN A 152 -21.47 23.97 2.45
CA ASN A 152 -22.79 23.36 2.33
C ASN A 152 -23.82 24.10 3.19
N ASP A 153 -23.46 24.48 4.42
CA ASP A 153 -24.33 25.27 5.31
C ASP A 153 -24.71 26.62 4.70
N LYS A 154 -23.77 27.31 4.04
CA LYS A 154 -24.04 28.59 3.34
C LYS A 154 -24.94 28.41 2.11
N ARG A 155 -24.92 27.27 1.45
CA ARG A 155 -25.73 27.00 0.26
C ARG A 155 -27.21 26.84 0.59
N GLY A 156 -27.53 26.33 1.78
CA GLY A 156 -28.91 26.12 2.26
C GLY A 156 -29.70 25.02 1.56
N SER A 157 -29.06 24.30 0.63
CA SER A 157 -29.63 23.13 -0.07
C SER A 157 -28.64 21.95 -0.03
N TYR A 158 -29.17 20.76 0.19
CA TYR A 158 -28.35 19.56 0.37
C TYR A 158 -28.71 18.49 -0.66
N ASP A 159 -27.74 17.96 -1.35
CA ASP A 159 -27.89 16.75 -2.14
C ASP A 159 -27.72 15.47 -1.29
N ALA A 160 -27.89 14.31 -1.90
CA ALA A 160 -27.79 13.04 -1.20
C ALA A 160 -26.39 12.75 -0.63
N ILE A 161 -25.33 13.31 -1.19
CA ILE A 161 -23.96 13.19 -0.66
C ILE A 161 -23.76 14.17 0.50
N ASP A 162 -24.30 15.37 0.40
CA ASP A 162 -24.28 16.32 1.50
C ASP A 162 -24.97 15.77 2.75
N LEU A 163 -26.15 15.14 2.58
CA LEU A 163 -26.87 14.50 3.70
C LEU A 163 -26.08 13.36 4.32
N LEU A 164 -25.43 12.53 3.50
CA LEU A 164 -24.55 11.47 3.98
C LEU A 164 -23.34 12.04 4.73
N LEU A 165 -22.74 13.13 4.21
CA LEU A 165 -21.66 13.82 4.88
C LEU A 165 -22.11 14.36 6.24
N LEU A 166 -23.27 15.00 6.33
CA LEU A 166 -23.82 15.51 7.59
C LEU A 166 -23.96 14.44 8.65
N GLN A 167 -24.44 13.24 8.27
CA GLN A 167 -24.63 12.11 9.17
C GLN A 167 -23.33 11.65 9.84
N TYR A 168 -22.21 11.70 9.12
CA TYR A 168 -20.92 11.18 9.58
C TYR A 168 -19.91 12.27 9.95
N TYR A 169 -20.29 13.55 9.83
CA TYR A 169 -19.34 14.66 9.99
C TYR A 169 -18.71 14.71 11.37
N GLU A 170 -19.52 14.85 12.43
CA GLU A 170 -19.02 15.01 13.78
C GLU A 170 -18.18 13.78 14.23
N PRO A 171 -18.68 12.52 14.16
CA PRO A 171 -17.92 11.38 14.61
C PRO A 171 -16.61 11.19 13.81
N TYR A 172 -16.55 11.60 12.56
CA TYR A 172 -15.33 11.46 11.78
C TYR A 172 -14.36 12.60 11.95
N MET A 173 -14.82 13.79 12.29
CA MET A 173 -13.96 14.90 12.69
C MET A 173 -13.27 14.59 14.03
N GLU A 174 -14.01 14.09 15.02
CA GLU A 174 -13.47 13.67 16.31
C GLU A 174 -12.41 12.56 16.14
N ARG A 175 -12.75 11.52 15.37
CA ARG A 175 -11.81 10.41 15.10
C ARG A 175 -10.56 10.84 14.35
N ALA A 176 -10.70 11.76 13.41
CA ALA A 176 -9.55 12.28 12.68
C ALA A 176 -8.64 13.10 13.59
N ALA A 177 -9.22 13.91 14.51
CA ALA A 177 -8.44 14.66 15.50
C ALA A 177 -7.74 13.73 16.49
N GLU A 178 -8.43 12.72 17.01
CA GLU A 178 -7.83 11.72 17.89
C GLU A 178 -6.72 10.91 17.20
N ALA A 179 -6.89 10.56 15.93
CA ALA A 179 -5.87 9.88 15.16
C ALA A 179 -4.61 10.75 14.97
N GLU A 180 -4.77 12.05 14.74
CA GLU A 180 -3.65 13.01 14.69
C GLU A 180 -2.91 13.06 16.03
N GLU A 181 -3.63 13.11 17.16
CA GLU A 181 -3.06 13.09 18.50
C GLU A 181 -2.29 11.80 18.78
N LEU A 182 -2.85 10.64 18.40
CA LEU A 182 -2.18 9.34 18.54
C LEU A 182 -0.87 9.27 17.72
N LEU A 183 -0.85 9.81 16.49
CA LEU A 183 0.39 9.87 15.72
C LEU A 183 1.46 10.75 16.41
N CYS A 184 1.04 11.87 17.00
CA CYS A 184 1.93 12.74 17.78
C CYS A 184 2.47 12.02 19.02
N ARG A 185 1.59 11.42 19.82
CA ARG A 185 1.95 10.67 21.05
C ARG A 185 2.84 9.47 20.77
N GLY A 186 2.60 8.75 19.70
CA GLY A 186 3.44 7.64 19.24
C GLY A 186 4.80 8.06 18.71
N GLY A 187 5.04 9.38 18.53
CA GLY A 187 6.30 9.89 18.02
C GLY A 187 6.52 9.58 16.54
N TYR A 188 5.52 9.88 15.69
CA TYR A 188 5.60 9.59 14.25
C TYR A 188 6.86 10.16 13.58
N THR A 189 7.24 11.40 13.91
CA THR A 189 8.43 12.06 13.34
C THR A 189 9.72 11.32 13.68
N GLU A 190 9.85 10.89 14.94
CA GLU A 190 11.00 10.14 15.43
C GLU A 190 11.03 8.73 14.82
N ALA A 191 9.85 8.09 14.66
CA ALA A 191 9.73 6.79 14.01
C ALA A 191 10.16 6.87 12.54
N ILE A 192 9.75 7.90 11.78
CA ILE A 192 10.20 8.15 10.41
C ILE A 192 11.72 8.35 10.35
N ALA A 193 12.29 9.16 11.26
CA ALA A 193 13.73 9.40 11.28
C ALA A 193 14.53 8.12 11.57
N ARG A 194 14.05 7.30 12.52
CA ARG A 194 14.64 6.00 12.84
C ARG A 194 14.53 5.04 11.62
N THR A 195 13.37 4.93 11.01
CA THR A 195 13.16 4.05 9.85
C THR A 195 14.02 4.48 8.66
N ALA A 196 14.18 5.78 8.44
CA ALA A 196 15.07 6.31 7.39
C ALA A 196 16.55 5.96 7.65
N GLN A 197 16.97 5.97 8.91
CA GLN A 197 18.34 5.65 9.30
C GLN A 197 18.63 4.15 9.29
N GLU A 198 17.70 3.33 9.76
CA GLU A 198 17.84 1.87 9.83
C GLU A 198 17.61 1.19 8.47
N GLY A 199 16.95 1.87 7.55
CA GLY A 199 16.46 1.34 6.30
C GLY A 199 15.10 0.69 6.47
N GLY A 200 14.14 1.13 5.64
CA GLY A 200 12.78 0.60 5.66
C GLY A 200 11.99 1.16 4.49
N PHE A 201 10.78 0.69 4.31
CA PHE A 201 9.87 1.15 3.26
C PHE A 201 8.43 0.73 3.58
N CYS A 202 7.47 1.34 2.90
CA CYS A 202 6.09 0.89 2.84
C CYS A 202 5.79 0.39 1.43
N HIS A 203 5.19 -0.81 1.32
CA HIS A 203 4.83 -1.45 0.06
C HIS A 203 3.62 -0.78 -0.61
N ASN A 204 2.65 -0.28 0.19
CA ASN A 204 1.41 0.42 -0.22
C ASN A 204 0.44 -0.38 -1.12
N ALA A 205 0.76 -1.61 -1.47
CA ALA A 205 -0.08 -2.46 -2.29
C ALA A 205 -0.15 -3.92 -1.77
N TYR A 206 0.18 -4.14 -0.49
CA TYR A 206 0.22 -5.46 0.14
C TYR A 206 -1.21 -6.00 0.35
N LYS A 207 -1.67 -6.81 -0.59
CA LYS A 207 -3.01 -7.39 -0.61
C LYS A 207 -3.06 -8.55 -1.61
N GLY A 208 -4.14 -9.33 -1.61
CA GLY A 208 -4.28 -10.58 -2.38
C GLY A 208 -3.78 -10.56 -3.82
N GLU A 209 -3.93 -9.44 -4.55
CA GLU A 209 -3.38 -9.32 -5.92
C GLU A 209 -1.85 -9.27 -5.96
N ALA A 210 -1.20 -8.85 -4.88
CA ALA A 210 0.25 -8.81 -4.75
C ALA A 210 0.80 -10.10 -4.13
N LEU A 211 -0.03 -10.88 -3.45
CA LEU A 211 0.37 -12.09 -2.75
C LEU A 211 0.11 -13.31 -3.63
N ARG A 212 1.18 -13.94 -4.09
CA ARG A 212 1.14 -15.15 -4.93
C ARG A 212 1.53 -16.33 -4.09
N GLN A 213 0.79 -17.42 -4.18
CA GLN A 213 1.08 -18.63 -3.42
C GLN A 213 1.42 -19.78 -4.35
N GLU A 214 2.53 -20.46 -4.05
CA GLU A 214 2.90 -21.71 -4.69
C GLU A 214 2.18 -22.91 -4.06
N THR A 215 2.20 -24.04 -4.72
CA THR A 215 1.59 -25.30 -4.24
C THR A 215 2.20 -25.82 -2.95
N ASP A 216 3.45 -25.46 -2.65
CA ASP A 216 4.14 -25.78 -1.40
C ASP A 216 3.82 -24.81 -0.24
N GLY A 217 2.91 -23.86 -0.46
CA GLY A 217 2.47 -22.88 0.52
C GLY A 217 3.32 -21.61 0.63
N ARG A 218 4.45 -21.51 -0.06
CA ARG A 218 5.29 -20.30 -0.05
C ARG A 218 4.54 -19.11 -0.66
N ILE A 219 4.63 -17.96 0.00
CA ILE A 219 4.00 -16.71 -0.45
C ILE A 219 5.05 -15.83 -1.10
N PHE A 220 4.80 -15.42 -2.34
CA PHE A 220 5.59 -14.46 -3.09
C PHE A 220 4.91 -13.11 -3.10
N VAL A 221 5.70 -12.03 -2.99
CA VAL A 221 5.18 -10.65 -3.00
C VAL A 221 5.53 -9.98 -4.33
N GLY A 222 4.53 -9.39 -4.97
CA GLY A 222 4.67 -8.63 -6.22
C GLY A 222 4.17 -7.20 -6.07
N ASN A 223 4.04 -6.46 -7.18
CA ASN A 223 3.45 -5.12 -7.26
C ASN A 223 4.17 -4.04 -6.40
N PHE A 224 5.50 -3.99 -6.48
CA PHE A 224 6.32 -3.01 -5.76
C PHE A 224 6.27 -1.58 -6.35
N ASP A 225 5.56 -1.34 -7.45
CA ASP A 225 5.51 -0.03 -8.15
C ASP A 225 5.00 1.13 -7.27
N LYS A 226 4.39 0.82 -6.12
CA LYS A 226 3.82 1.81 -5.18
C LYS A 226 4.64 2.01 -3.92
N CYS A 227 5.81 1.39 -3.85
CA CYS A 227 6.68 1.54 -2.69
C CYS A 227 6.98 3.01 -2.41
N SER A 228 7.05 3.35 -1.14
CA SER A 228 7.43 4.69 -0.70
C SER A 228 8.27 4.64 0.57
N ALA A 229 9.02 5.72 0.79
CA ALA A 229 9.69 6.02 2.05
C ALA A 229 8.64 6.43 3.09
N GLU A 230 8.11 5.45 3.83
CA GLU A 230 7.08 5.61 4.85
C GLU A 230 7.23 4.50 5.90
N LEU A 231 6.57 4.66 7.05
CA LEU A 231 6.59 3.64 8.12
C LEU A 231 6.00 2.31 7.63
N PRO A 232 6.71 1.18 7.81
CA PRO A 232 6.18 -0.16 7.54
C PRO A 232 4.84 -0.46 8.23
N LEU A 233 4.58 0.19 9.37
CA LEU A 233 3.31 0.10 10.09
C LEU A 233 2.08 0.49 9.25
N ALA A 234 2.24 1.31 8.23
CA ALA A 234 1.13 1.68 7.34
C ALA A 234 0.64 0.48 6.52
N ASP A 235 1.54 -0.41 6.08
CA ASP A 235 1.15 -1.67 5.44
C ASP A 235 0.46 -2.61 6.41
N LEU A 236 0.97 -2.73 7.63
CA LEU A 236 0.35 -3.57 8.68
C LEU A 236 -1.05 -3.07 9.02
N ALA A 237 -1.25 -1.75 9.19
CA ALA A 237 -2.54 -1.14 9.41
C ALA A 237 -3.52 -1.43 8.25
N ALA A 238 -3.06 -1.29 7.01
CA ALA A 238 -3.87 -1.60 5.83
C ALA A 238 -4.25 -3.08 5.76
N TYR A 239 -3.33 -3.98 6.14
CA TYR A 239 -3.54 -5.42 6.13
C TYR A 239 -4.51 -5.87 7.25
N ILE A 240 -4.41 -5.31 8.46
CA ILE A 240 -5.37 -5.52 9.57
C ILE A 240 -6.78 -5.05 9.17
N ARG A 241 -6.93 -3.87 8.55
CA ARG A 241 -8.23 -3.40 8.04
C ARG A 241 -8.82 -4.36 7.00
N ARG A 242 -7.95 -4.91 6.14
CA ARG A 242 -8.37 -5.87 5.13
C ARG A 242 -8.84 -7.19 5.75
N TYR A 243 -8.11 -7.73 6.71
CA TYR A 243 -8.52 -8.89 7.51
C TYR A 243 -9.90 -8.67 8.12
N PHE A 244 -10.07 -7.56 8.85
CA PHE A 244 -11.31 -7.23 9.51
C PHE A 244 -12.51 -7.15 8.55
N LYS A 245 -12.27 -6.61 7.36
CA LYS A 245 -13.29 -6.50 6.31
C LYS A 245 -13.68 -7.84 5.69
N LYS A 246 -12.71 -8.74 5.51
CA LYS A 246 -12.87 -9.98 4.74
C LYS A 246 -13.40 -11.15 5.59
N THR A 247 -13.08 -11.17 6.88
CA THR A 247 -13.35 -12.30 7.78
C THR A 247 -14.25 -11.93 8.96
N GLU A 248 -14.84 -10.72 8.98
CA GLU A 248 -15.52 -10.15 10.17
C GLU A 248 -14.64 -10.12 11.41
N GLY A 249 -13.37 -10.03 11.25
CA GLY A 249 -12.21 -10.08 12.13
C GLY A 249 -12.45 -10.06 13.63
N THR A 250 -11.78 -10.96 14.34
CA THR A 250 -11.83 -11.07 15.79
C THR A 250 -10.65 -10.39 16.46
N ALA A 251 -10.79 -10.02 17.74
CA ALA A 251 -9.66 -9.51 18.53
C ALA A 251 -8.51 -10.54 18.60
N ALA A 252 -8.84 -11.82 18.82
CA ALA A 252 -7.85 -12.91 18.84
C ALA A 252 -7.08 -13.01 17.50
N GLY A 253 -7.78 -12.90 16.36
CA GLY A 253 -7.13 -12.93 15.04
C GLY A 253 -6.19 -11.75 14.82
N ILE A 254 -6.56 -10.53 15.25
CA ILE A 254 -5.69 -9.36 15.18
C ILE A 254 -4.47 -9.54 16.08
N SER A 255 -4.65 -10.00 17.33
CA SER A 255 -3.52 -10.28 18.23
C SER A 255 -2.57 -11.32 17.63
N ALA A 256 -3.10 -12.40 17.04
CA ALA A 256 -2.28 -13.39 16.34
C ALA A 256 -1.54 -12.82 15.12
N MET A 257 -2.16 -11.90 14.35
CA MET A 257 -1.47 -11.21 13.25
C MET A 257 -0.32 -10.33 13.75
N LEU A 258 -0.54 -9.59 14.85
CA LEU A 258 0.50 -8.77 15.48
C LEU A 258 1.66 -9.63 16.00
N GLU A 259 1.34 -10.78 16.61
CA GLU A 259 2.35 -11.75 17.08
C GLU A 259 3.17 -12.29 15.91
N ARG A 260 2.50 -12.76 14.82
CA ARG A 260 3.18 -13.30 13.64
C ARG A 260 4.10 -12.25 12.98
N TYR A 261 3.60 -11.04 12.78
CA TYR A 261 4.40 -9.92 12.27
C TYR A 261 5.56 -9.58 13.22
N GLY A 262 5.28 -9.51 14.52
CA GLY A 262 6.23 -9.12 15.56
C GLY A 262 7.40 -10.11 15.76
N ARG A 263 7.28 -11.36 15.30
CA ARG A 263 8.39 -12.34 15.30
C ARG A 263 9.60 -11.86 14.48
N HIS A 264 9.33 -11.09 13.43
CA HIS A 264 10.35 -10.57 12.51
C HIS A 264 10.59 -9.07 12.70
N CYS A 265 9.54 -8.32 13.01
CA CYS A 265 9.57 -6.87 13.29
C CYS A 265 8.92 -6.61 14.66
N PRO A 266 9.67 -6.67 15.77
CA PRO A 266 9.14 -6.40 17.09
C PRO A 266 8.47 -5.03 17.18
N LEU A 267 7.26 -5.00 17.74
CA LEU A 267 6.46 -3.80 17.90
C LEU A 267 6.64 -3.22 19.30
N SER A 268 7.10 -1.98 19.40
CA SER A 268 7.19 -1.25 20.64
C SER A 268 5.82 -0.69 21.06
N GLU A 269 5.68 -0.24 22.31
CA GLU A 269 4.48 0.48 22.76
C GLU A 269 4.17 1.71 21.90
N ARG A 270 5.21 2.44 21.45
CA ARG A 270 5.05 3.58 20.54
C ARG A 270 4.52 3.16 19.18
N ASP A 271 5.00 2.03 18.65
CA ASP A 271 4.50 1.49 17.38
C ASP A 271 3.02 1.07 17.50
N MET A 272 2.62 0.54 18.65
CA MET A 272 1.21 0.21 18.94
C MET A 272 0.33 1.48 19.00
N ILE A 273 0.82 2.58 19.58
CA ILE A 273 0.11 3.87 19.58
C ILE A 273 -0.01 4.43 18.15
N LEU A 274 1.05 4.37 17.35
CA LEU A 274 1.02 4.77 15.94
C LEU A 274 0.01 3.95 15.14
N LEU A 275 0.01 2.64 15.35
CA LEU A 275 -0.93 1.71 14.70
C LEU A 275 -2.38 2.01 15.06
N GLN A 276 -2.67 2.34 16.35
CA GLN A 276 -4.00 2.80 16.78
C GLN A 276 -4.43 4.05 16.00
N GLY A 277 -3.57 5.05 15.88
CA GLY A 277 -3.85 6.27 15.11
C GLY A 277 -4.12 5.98 13.64
N MET A 278 -3.29 5.14 13.02
CA MET A 278 -3.48 4.74 11.62
C MET A 278 -4.78 3.96 11.41
N LEU A 279 -5.19 3.11 12.34
CA LEU A 279 -6.44 2.33 12.25
C LEU A 279 -7.69 3.15 12.58
N LEU A 280 -7.58 4.14 13.44
CA LEU A 280 -8.70 5.01 13.82
C LEU A 280 -9.07 5.99 12.69
N TYR A 281 -8.08 6.50 11.95
CA TYR A 281 -8.29 7.54 10.94
C TYR A 281 -9.21 7.07 9.80
N PRO A 282 -10.32 7.79 9.48
CA PRO A 282 -11.30 7.39 8.45
C PRO A 282 -10.82 7.76 7.03
N GLU A 283 -9.71 7.18 6.61
CA GLU A 283 -9.00 7.59 5.40
C GLU A 283 -9.83 7.48 4.12
N LYS A 284 -10.49 6.34 3.93
CA LYS A 284 -11.25 6.05 2.70
C LYS A 284 -12.43 7.00 2.54
N PHE A 285 -13.16 7.26 3.63
CA PHE A 285 -14.28 8.21 3.63
C PHE A 285 -13.80 9.62 3.31
N LEU A 286 -12.83 10.14 4.04
CA LEU A 286 -12.30 11.50 3.85
C LEU A 286 -11.71 11.70 2.46
N ARG A 287 -11.00 10.70 1.93
CA ARG A 287 -10.48 10.73 0.57
C ARG A 287 -11.58 10.80 -0.49
N LEU A 288 -12.64 10.02 -0.34
CA LEU A 288 -13.78 10.03 -1.27
C LEU A 288 -14.58 11.33 -1.20
N VAL A 289 -14.78 11.88 0.00
CA VAL A 289 -15.40 13.20 0.19
C VAL A 289 -14.57 14.26 -0.52
N ASN A 290 -13.27 14.29 -0.29
CA ASN A 290 -12.37 15.25 -0.92
C ASN A 290 -12.35 15.08 -2.45
N GLU A 291 -12.31 13.85 -2.95
CA GLU A 291 -12.38 13.55 -4.38
C GLU A 291 -13.67 14.08 -5.00
N TYR A 292 -14.81 13.92 -4.32
CA TYR A 292 -16.10 14.40 -4.81
C TYR A 292 -16.17 15.93 -4.88
N TYR A 293 -15.83 16.62 -3.80
CA TYR A 293 -15.99 18.08 -3.72
C TYR A 293 -14.93 18.88 -4.48
N ASN A 294 -13.76 18.29 -4.75
CA ASN A 294 -12.70 18.93 -5.56
C ASN A 294 -12.87 18.70 -7.06
N ARG A 295 -13.66 17.71 -7.47
CA ARG A 295 -14.05 17.57 -8.87
C ARG A 295 -15.22 18.51 -9.14
N ARG A 296 -15.05 19.43 -10.10
CA ARG A 296 -16.15 20.32 -10.59
C ARG A 296 -17.22 19.46 -11.29
N ARG A 297 -18.06 18.76 -10.55
CA ARG A 297 -19.14 17.93 -11.10
C ARG A 297 -20.49 18.61 -10.90
N THR A 298 -21.29 18.60 -11.94
CA THR A 298 -22.64 19.17 -11.98
C THR A 298 -23.70 18.20 -11.48
N CYS A 299 -23.41 16.89 -11.38
CA CYS A 299 -24.39 15.90 -10.90
C CYS A 299 -23.72 14.81 -10.03
N VAL A 300 -24.52 14.31 -9.08
CA VAL A 300 -24.17 13.19 -8.20
C VAL A 300 -24.35 11.87 -8.96
N SER A 301 -23.27 11.14 -9.19
CA SER A 301 -23.35 9.79 -9.75
C SER A 301 -23.86 8.81 -8.67
N PRO A 302 -24.87 7.96 -8.94
CA PRO A 302 -25.33 6.92 -8.02
C PRO A 302 -24.17 6.07 -7.49
N ALA A 303 -23.24 5.69 -8.36
CA ALA A 303 -22.04 4.91 -8.00
C ALA A 303 -21.14 5.64 -7.00
N MET A 304 -21.02 6.96 -7.06
CA MET A 304 -20.23 7.72 -6.06
C MET A 304 -20.93 7.72 -4.70
N ARG A 305 -22.26 7.88 -4.68
CA ARG A 305 -23.07 7.82 -3.45
C ARG A 305 -22.92 6.45 -2.77
N GLU A 306 -23.06 5.37 -3.53
CA GLU A 306 -22.90 4.01 -3.02
C GLU A 306 -21.49 3.76 -2.47
N ARG A 307 -20.46 4.19 -3.19
CA ARG A 307 -19.07 4.09 -2.75
C ARG A 307 -18.82 4.86 -1.46
N LEU A 308 -19.38 6.06 -1.32
CA LEU A 308 -19.23 6.88 -0.13
C LEU A 308 -19.99 6.28 1.06
N ALA A 309 -21.22 5.80 0.85
CA ALA A 309 -22.02 5.12 1.87
C ALA A 309 -21.34 3.83 2.36
N ALA A 310 -20.79 3.03 1.45
CA ALA A 310 -20.03 1.84 1.79
C ALA A 310 -18.76 2.19 2.58
N ALA A 311 -18.04 3.23 2.17
CA ALA A 311 -16.86 3.69 2.90
C ALA A 311 -17.22 4.20 4.30
N ALA A 312 -18.31 4.96 4.46
CA ALA A 312 -18.78 5.42 5.75
C ALA A 312 -19.07 4.26 6.70
N LYS A 313 -19.76 3.21 6.24
CA LYS A 313 -20.03 2.03 7.06
C LYS A 313 -18.75 1.25 7.43
N GLU A 314 -17.86 1.05 6.46
CA GLU A 314 -16.60 0.33 6.65
C GLU A 314 -15.71 1.02 7.69
N GLU A 315 -15.63 2.35 7.62
CA GLU A 315 -14.80 3.14 8.53
C GLU A 315 -15.33 3.20 9.99
N LEU A 316 -16.59 2.84 10.25
CA LEU A 316 -17.09 2.70 11.63
C LEU A 316 -16.28 1.68 12.45
N ASN A 317 -15.68 0.70 11.80
CA ASN A 317 -14.82 -0.30 12.42
C ASN A 317 -13.52 0.27 13.02
N GLY A 318 -13.08 1.48 12.63
CA GLY A 318 -11.83 2.06 13.12
C GLY A 318 -11.77 2.20 14.64
N THR A 319 -12.87 2.59 15.30
CA THR A 319 -12.93 2.68 16.77
C THR A 319 -12.76 1.30 17.42
N ARG A 320 -13.42 0.27 16.90
CA ARG A 320 -13.26 -1.11 17.38
C ARG A 320 -11.84 -1.62 17.16
N LEU A 321 -11.27 -1.38 15.99
CA LEU A 321 -9.88 -1.75 15.69
C LEU A 321 -8.89 -1.09 16.65
N LYS A 322 -9.03 0.23 16.88
CA LYS A 322 -8.22 0.95 17.89
C LYS A 322 -8.32 0.30 19.28
N SER A 323 -9.54 0.00 19.74
CA SER A 323 -9.75 -0.59 21.07
C SER A 323 -9.13 -1.99 21.20
N ILE A 324 -9.17 -2.80 20.13
CA ILE A 324 -8.52 -4.12 20.11
C ILE A 324 -7.01 -3.98 20.27
N ILE A 325 -6.40 -3.05 19.51
CA ILE A 325 -4.95 -2.80 19.59
C ILE A 325 -4.55 -2.26 20.96
N ALA A 326 -5.38 -1.40 21.58
CA ALA A 326 -5.10 -0.83 22.90
C ALA A 326 -5.23 -1.87 24.04
N GLY A 327 -6.10 -2.86 23.90
CA GLY A 327 -6.34 -3.90 24.93
C GLY A 327 -5.43 -5.13 24.79
N GLY A 328 -4.61 -5.19 23.76
CA GLY A 328 -3.67 -6.29 23.52
C GLY A 328 -2.24 -6.00 23.99
N CYS A 329 -2.04 -4.91 24.74
CA CYS A 329 -0.77 -4.56 25.40
C CYS A 329 -0.75 -5.00 26.84
#